data_65574592e6e4d173bd53f0cdb855c76a
#
_entry.id   65574592e6e4d173bd53f0cdb855c76a
#
_cell.length_a   1.000
_cell.length_b   1.000
_cell.length_c   1.000
_cell.angle_alpha   90.00
_cell.angle_beta   90.00
_cell.angle_gamma   90.00
#
_symmetry.space_group_name_H-M   'P 1'
#
loop_
_entity.id
_entity.type
_entity.pdbx_description
1 polymer ?
#
loop_
_entity_poly.entity_id
_entity_poly.type
_entity_poly.pdbx_seq_one_letter_code
_entity_poly.pdbx_strand_id
1 'polypeptide(L)'
;VPNDFGVVSLCITDDRFIHHPYRRGVYMRDSEGDRNPELFFVLREAVEAIDAFLQEGRQVVVHCHGGRSRTTFVLKAWYMLREGKTHAEAHQWVGDEWPLYETWTRTFLDVLDNEWSDYVEAVHREWP
;
A
#
# COMPACT_ATOMS: atom_id res chain seq x y z
N VAL A 1 -13.08 5.03 -13.54
CA VAL A 1 -12.24 3.82 -13.45
C VAL A 1 -12.92 2.71 -14.24
N PRO A 2 -12.23 2.11 -15.22
CA PRO A 2 -12.83 0.99 -15.98
C PRO A 2 -13.21 -0.19 -15.08
N ASN A 3 -14.28 -0.90 -15.46
CA ASN A 3 -14.82 -1.99 -14.64
C ASN A 3 -13.89 -3.18 -14.46
N ASP A 4 -12.90 -3.35 -15.33
CA ASP A 4 -11.94 -4.45 -15.24
C ASP A 4 -10.73 -4.14 -14.36
N PHE A 5 -10.60 -2.90 -13.89
CA PHE A 5 -9.54 -2.53 -12.95
C PHE A 5 -9.80 -3.14 -11.59
N GLY A 6 -8.74 -3.53 -10.89
CA GLY A 6 -8.80 -3.84 -9.47
C GLY A 6 -8.73 -2.56 -8.65
N VAL A 7 -9.55 -2.44 -7.63
CA VAL A 7 -9.55 -1.28 -6.73
C VAL A 7 -9.24 -1.74 -5.32
N VAL A 8 -8.18 -1.19 -4.73
CA VAL A 8 -7.84 -1.42 -3.33
C VAL A 8 -8.16 -0.14 -2.55
N SER A 9 -9.17 -0.22 -1.70
CA SER A 9 -9.66 0.90 -0.91
C SER A 9 -9.07 0.85 0.49
N LEU A 10 -8.32 1.87 0.87
CA LEU A 10 -7.65 1.95 2.18
C LEU A 10 -8.48 2.71 3.22
N CYS A 11 -9.60 3.28 2.80
CA CYS A 11 -10.54 3.95 3.68
C CYS A 11 -11.96 3.62 3.22
N ILE A 12 -12.92 3.83 4.12
CA ILE A 12 -14.33 3.70 3.77
C ILE A 12 -14.67 4.88 2.86
N THR A 13 -15.14 4.56 1.65
CA THR A 13 -15.58 5.57 0.69
C THR A 13 -17.10 5.54 0.64
N ASP A 14 -17.75 6.67 0.58
CA ASP A 14 -19.20 6.76 0.56
C ASP A 14 -19.78 5.89 -0.56
N ASP A 15 -20.11 6.44 -1.70
CA ASP A 15 -20.66 5.66 -2.81
C ASP A 15 -19.66 5.35 -3.91
N ARG A 16 -18.45 5.88 -3.81
CA ARG A 16 -17.50 5.90 -4.91
C ARG A 16 -17.14 4.47 -5.29
N PHE A 17 -16.92 3.59 -5.25
CA PHE A 17 -16.60 2.27 -5.72
C PHE A 17 -17.52 1.17 -5.17
N ILE A 18 -18.66 1.55 -4.57
CA ILE A 18 -19.53 0.58 -3.89
C ILE A 18 -20.00 -0.54 -4.81
N HIS A 19 -20.20 -0.25 -6.09
CA HIS A 19 -20.63 -1.23 -7.09
C HIS A 19 -19.51 -1.69 -8.02
N HIS A 20 -18.27 -1.33 -7.74
CA HIS A 20 -17.14 -1.76 -8.57
C HIS A 20 -16.96 -3.28 -8.44
N PRO A 21 -16.92 -4.04 -9.56
CA PRO A 21 -16.94 -5.50 -9.49
C PRO A 21 -15.69 -6.13 -8.87
N TYR A 22 -14.52 -5.47 -8.95
CA TYR A 22 -13.26 -6.00 -8.44
C TYR A 22 -12.68 -5.04 -7.40
N ARG A 23 -13.26 -5.06 -6.22
CA ARG A 23 -12.87 -4.17 -5.14
C ARG A 23 -12.46 -4.94 -3.90
N ARG A 24 -11.38 -4.51 -3.27
CA ARG A 24 -10.93 -5.02 -1.99
C ARG A 24 -10.78 -3.86 -1.00
N GLY A 25 -11.46 -3.94 0.12
CA GLY A 25 -11.29 -2.96 1.19
C GLY A 25 -10.28 -3.47 2.21
N VAL A 26 -9.24 -2.69 2.47
CA VAL A 26 -8.25 -2.96 3.51
C VAL A 26 -8.07 -1.65 4.26
N TYR A 27 -8.85 -1.46 5.29
CA TYR A 27 -9.01 -0.15 5.92
C TYR A 27 -7.97 0.13 6.98
N MET A 28 -7.41 1.33 6.93
CA MET A 28 -6.49 1.83 7.94
C MET A 28 -6.75 3.31 8.19
N ARG A 29 -6.35 3.79 9.34
CA ARG A 29 -6.51 5.20 9.69
C ARG A 29 -5.21 5.95 9.39
N ASP A 30 -5.31 7.16 8.88
CA ASP A 30 -4.16 8.04 8.73
C ASP A 30 -3.92 8.75 10.05
N SER A 31 -3.36 8.03 11.02
CA SER A 31 -3.11 8.58 12.34
C SER A 31 -1.94 7.87 13.02
N GLU A 32 -1.41 8.54 14.04
CA GLU A 32 -0.32 8.05 14.86
C GLU A 32 -0.81 7.06 15.92
N GLY A 33 0.11 6.23 16.43
CA GLY A 33 -0.11 5.43 17.63
C GLY A 33 -1.04 4.24 17.44
N ASP A 34 -1.78 3.91 18.49
CA ASP A 34 -2.56 2.67 18.61
C ASP A 34 -3.84 2.62 17.78
N ARG A 35 -4.13 3.66 17.00
CA ARG A 35 -5.35 3.71 16.19
C ARG A 35 -5.31 2.78 14.99
N ASN A 36 -4.14 2.20 14.70
CA ASN A 36 -3.97 1.19 13.67
C ASN A 36 -3.36 -0.07 14.30
N PRO A 37 -4.15 -0.84 15.07
CA PRO A 37 -3.62 -2.08 15.65
C PRO A 37 -3.21 -3.04 14.53
N GLU A 38 -2.11 -3.76 14.77
CA GLU A 38 -1.60 -4.74 13.83
C GLU A 38 -1.32 -4.17 12.43
N LEU A 39 -0.79 -2.95 12.38
CA LEU A 39 -0.57 -2.23 11.14
C LEU A 39 0.27 -3.02 10.13
N PHE A 40 1.27 -3.77 10.59
CA PHE A 40 2.07 -4.63 9.71
C PHE A 40 1.19 -5.63 8.94
N PHE A 41 0.27 -6.30 9.63
CA PHE A 41 -0.58 -7.31 8.99
C PHE A 41 -1.61 -6.66 8.06
N VAL A 42 -2.13 -5.49 8.41
CA VAL A 42 -3.02 -4.73 7.55
C VAL A 42 -2.30 -4.30 6.27
N LEU A 43 -1.06 -3.83 6.42
CA LEU A 43 -0.22 -3.45 5.28
C LEU A 43 0.02 -4.65 4.37
N ARG A 44 0.37 -5.79 4.94
CA ARG A 44 0.60 -7.02 4.16
C ARG A 44 -0.65 -7.42 3.39
N GLU A 45 -1.82 -7.33 4.01
CA GLU A 45 -3.08 -7.63 3.34
C GLU A 45 -3.33 -6.70 2.15
N ALA A 46 -3.04 -5.40 2.30
CA ALA A 46 -3.19 -4.45 1.22
C ALA A 46 -2.23 -4.77 0.05
N VAL A 47 -0.98 -5.08 0.35
CA VAL A 47 0.02 -5.44 -0.68
C VAL A 47 -0.40 -6.73 -1.39
N GLU A 48 -0.86 -7.74 -0.66
CA GLU A 48 -1.33 -8.99 -1.24
C GLU A 48 -2.55 -8.76 -2.14
N ALA A 49 -3.44 -7.86 -1.78
CA ALA A 49 -4.60 -7.52 -2.62
C ALA A 49 -4.16 -6.90 -3.96
N ILE A 50 -3.17 -6.02 -3.94
CA ILE A 50 -2.61 -5.46 -5.16
C ILE A 50 -2.05 -6.59 -6.04
N ASP A 51 -1.23 -7.45 -5.47
CA ASP A 51 -0.60 -8.54 -6.23
C ASP A 51 -1.63 -9.51 -6.79
N ALA A 52 -2.69 -9.81 -6.04
CA ALA A 52 -3.74 -10.71 -6.52
C ALA A 52 -4.41 -10.15 -7.79
N PHE A 53 -4.73 -8.85 -7.80
CA PHE A 53 -5.30 -8.23 -8.99
C PHE A 53 -4.31 -8.20 -10.15
N LEU A 54 -3.05 -7.90 -9.88
CA LEU A 54 -2.02 -7.90 -10.93
C LEU A 54 -1.84 -9.28 -11.55
N GLN A 55 -1.91 -10.34 -10.74
CA GLN A 55 -1.82 -11.71 -11.24
C GLN A 55 -2.99 -12.09 -12.14
N GLU A 56 -4.14 -11.45 -11.96
CA GLU A 56 -5.29 -11.60 -12.85
C GLU A 56 -5.15 -10.79 -14.15
N GLY A 57 -4.07 -10.07 -14.32
CA GLY A 57 -3.84 -9.22 -15.49
C GLY A 57 -4.56 -7.87 -15.41
N ARG A 58 -5.03 -7.47 -14.23
CA ARG A 58 -5.73 -6.21 -14.05
C ARG A 58 -4.79 -5.06 -13.78
N GLN A 59 -5.15 -3.87 -14.21
CA GLN A 59 -4.56 -2.65 -13.69
C GLN A 59 -5.18 -2.36 -12.33
N VAL A 60 -4.42 -1.75 -11.42
CA VAL A 60 -4.85 -1.57 -10.03
C VAL A 60 -4.86 -0.09 -9.67
N VAL A 61 -5.93 0.33 -9.03
CA VAL A 61 -6.04 1.64 -8.41
C VAL A 61 -6.01 1.46 -6.90
N VAL A 62 -5.09 2.13 -6.24
CA VAL A 62 -5.02 2.17 -4.78
C VAL A 62 -5.46 3.57 -4.36
N HIS A 63 -6.40 3.67 -3.44
CA HIS A 63 -6.88 4.97 -3.01
C HIS A 63 -7.17 5.04 -1.53
N CYS A 64 -7.11 6.25 -1.02
CA CYS A 64 -7.55 6.61 0.31
C CYS A 64 -8.24 7.98 0.20
N HIS A 65 -8.65 8.52 1.32
CA HIS A 65 -9.21 9.87 1.32
C HIS A 65 -8.08 10.88 1.17
N GLY A 66 -8.10 11.69 0.12
CA GLY A 66 -7.05 12.66 -0.20
C GLY A 66 -5.88 12.09 -1.01
N GLY A 67 -5.71 10.75 -1.08
CA GLY A 67 -4.75 10.11 -1.98
C GLY A 67 -3.28 10.35 -1.66
N ARG A 68 -2.95 10.60 -0.39
CA ARG A 68 -1.58 10.95 -0.01
C ARG A 68 -0.94 9.93 0.91
N SER A 69 -1.09 10.09 2.22
CA SER A 69 -0.27 9.34 3.18
C SER A 69 -0.50 7.82 3.16
N ARG A 70 -1.75 7.39 3.25
CA ARG A 70 -2.07 5.94 3.26
C ARG A 70 -1.75 5.28 1.93
N THR A 71 -2.10 5.93 0.82
CA THR A 71 -1.83 5.40 -0.51
C THR A 71 -0.34 5.26 -0.75
N THR A 72 0.46 6.28 -0.45
CA THR A 72 1.90 6.21 -0.66
C THR A 72 2.57 5.22 0.30
N PHE A 73 2.06 5.07 1.52
CA PHE A 73 2.53 4.06 2.46
C PHE A 73 2.41 2.64 1.84
N VAL A 74 1.24 2.32 1.31
CA VAL A 74 1.00 1.01 0.69
C VAL A 74 1.80 0.84 -0.60
N LEU A 75 1.87 1.86 -1.44
CA LEU A 75 2.64 1.80 -2.69
C LEU A 75 4.13 1.61 -2.44
N LYS A 76 4.70 2.29 -1.45
CA LYS A 76 6.09 2.08 -1.06
C LYS A 76 6.32 0.64 -0.60
N ALA A 77 5.43 0.13 0.25
CA ALA A 77 5.55 -1.24 0.76
C ALA A 77 5.49 -2.26 -0.38
N TRP A 78 4.56 -2.08 -1.31
CA TRP A 78 4.45 -2.93 -2.48
C TRP A 78 5.72 -2.92 -3.32
N TYR A 79 6.26 -1.74 -3.60
CA TYR A 79 7.48 -1.58 -4.39
C TYR A 79 8.68 -2.22 -3.69
N MET A 80 8.82 -2.01 -2.38
CA MET A 80 9.88 -2.62 -1.60
C MET A 80 9.84 -4.14 -1.69
N LEU A 81 8.67 -4.73 -1.51
CA LEU A 81 8.53 -6.17 -1.53
C LEU A 81 8.72 -6.74 -2.93
N ARG A 82 8.10 -6.14 -3.93
CA ARG A 82 8.18 -6.64 -5.30
C ARG A 82 9.58 -6.56 -5.87
N GLU A 83 10.26 -5.45 -5.65
CA GLU A 83 11.57 -5.18 -6.27
C GLU A 83 12.75 -5.44 -5.32
N GLY A 84 12.51 -5.84 -4.08
CA GLY A 84 13.57 -6.05 -3.10
C GLY A 84 14.30 -4.76 -2.74
N LYS A 85 13.58 -3.66 -2.59
CA LYS A 85 14.16 -2.34 -2.38
C LYS A 85 14.05 -1.87 -0.94
N THR A 86 14.92 -0.91 -0.56
CA THR A 86 14.85 -0.26 0.74
C THR A 86 13.73 0.78 0.76
N HIS A 87 13.38 1.25 1.97
CA HIS A 87 12.41 2.34 2.10
C HIS A 87 12.93 3.61 1.41
N ALA A 88 14.22 3.91 1.54
CA ALA A 88 14.81 5.08 0.86
C ALA A 88 14.64 5.02 -0.66
N GLU A 89 14.85 3.83 -1.24
CA GLU A 89 14.65 3.63 -2.68
C GLU A 89 13.18 3.73 -3.06
N ALA A 90 12.28 3.20 -2.24
CA ALA A 90 10.84 3.31 -2.48
C ALA A 90 10.36 4.76 -2.37
N HIS A 91 10.91 5.52 -1.42
CA HIS A 91 10.60 6.94 -1.28
C HIS A 91 11.00 7.72 -2.53
N GLN A 92 12.18 7.42 -3.08
CA GLN A 92 12.64 8.02 -4.32
C GLN A 92 11.71 7.67 -5.49
N TRP A 93 11.33 6.41 -5.60
CA TRP A 93 10.43 5.96 -6.66
C TRP A 93 9.06 6.66 -6.59
N VAL A 94 8.45 6.72 -5.41
CA VAL A 94 7.17 7.41 -5.24
C VAL A 94 7.30 8.89 -5.54
N GLY A 95 8.39 9.52 -5.10
CA GLY A 95 8.64 10.94 -5.36
C GLY A 95 8.79 11.27 -6.83
N ASP A 96 9.41 10.38 -7.59
CA ASP A 96 9.59 10.56 -9.04
C ASP A 96 8.27 10.39 -9.79
N GLU A 97 7.43 9.43 -9.38
CA GLU A 97 6.16 9.14 -10.04
C GLU A 97 5.04 10.09 -9.63
N TRP A 98 5.01 10.47 -8.35
CA TRP A 98 3.98 11.34 -7.79
C TRP A 98 4.60 12.41 -6.88
N PRO A 99 5.18 13.49 -7.46
CA PRO A 99 5.95 14.47 -6.67
C PRO A 99 5.17 15.18 -5.55
N LEU A 100 3.83 15.21 -5.64
CA LEU A 100 2.98 15.85 -4.63
C LEU A 100 2.54 14.92 -3.51
N TYR A 101 2.85 13.63 -3.61
CA TYR A 101 2.39 12.62 -2.66
C TYR A 101 3.53 12.22 -1.75
N GLU A 102 3.24 12.14 -0.46
CA GLU A 102 4.25 11.90 0.54
C GLU A 102 3.66 11.17 1.74
N THR A 103 4.39 10.20 2.29
CA THR A 103 4.03 9.54 3.53
C THR A 103 4.73 10.28 4.67
N TRP A 104 3.97 10.93 5.54
CA TRP A 104 4.52 11.69 6.65
C TRP A 104 4.08 11.22 8.03
N THR A 105 3.10 10.32 8.10
CA THR A 105 2.65 9.76 9.37
C THR A 105 3.77 8.91 9.98
N ARG A 106 4.23 9.29 11.18
CA ARG A 106 5.40 8.64 11.79
C ARG A 106 5.22 7.14 11.96
N THR A 107 4.05 6.70 12.38
CA THR A 107 3.77 5.28 12.55
C THR A 107 3.95 4.51 11.25
N PHE A 108 3.52 5.08 10.12
CA PHE A 108 3.71 4.46 8.80
C PHE A 108 5.18 4.39 8.42
N LEU A 109 5.92 5.48 8.64
CA LEU A 109 7.35 5.52 8.33
C LEU A 109 8.11 4.48 9.17
N ASP A 110 7.77 4.36 10.44
CA ASP A 110 8.43 3.41 11.34
C ASP A 110 8.18 1.96 10.92
N VAL A 111 6.97 1.62 10.48
CA VAL A 111 6.67 0.27 9.98
C VAL A 111 7.50 -0.02 8.72
N LEU A 112 7.59 0.93 7.79
CA LEU A 112 8.40 0.74 6.58
C LEU A 112 9.88 0.57 6.89
N ASP A 113 10.39 1.33 7.86
CA ASP A 113 11.82 1.29 8.22
C ASP A 113 12.21 0.05 9.03
N ASN A 114 11.26 -0.55 9.75
CA ASN A 114 11.57 -1.64 10.68
C ASN A 114 10.91 -2.97 10.26
N GLU A 115 9.68 -3.20 10.68
CA GLU A 115 9.01 -4.48 10.45
C GLU A 115 8.89 -4.84 8.98
N TRP A 116 8.53 -3.89 8.13
CA TRP A 116 8.37 -4.15 6.70
C TRP A 116 9.71 -4.39 6.02
N SER A 117 10.73 -3.63 6.36
CA SER A 117 12.08 -3.85 5.82
C SER A 117 12.62 -5.23 6.19
N ASP A 118 12.40 -5.66 7.42
CA ASP A 118 12.80 -7.00 7.86
C ASP A 118 12.04 -8.09 7.09
N TYR A 119 10.75 -7.89 6.86
CA TYR A 119 9.93 -8.82 6.09
C TYR A 119 10.40 -8.92 4.63
N VAL A 120 10.68 -7.78 4.00
CA VAL A 120 11.20 -7.73 2.62
C VAL A 120 12.51 -8.51 2.52
N GLU A 121 13.43 -8.28 3.44
CA GLU A 121 14.71 -9.01 3.47
C GLU A 121 14.48 -10.51 3.62
N ALA A 122 13.61 -10.92 4.52
CA ALA A 122 13.32 -12.33 4.76
C ALA A 122 12.75 -13.01 3.51
N VAL A 123 11.78 -12.36 2.85
CA VAL A 123 11.17 -12.90 1.64
C VAL A 123 12.19 -13.05 0.52
N HIS A 124 13.00 -12.03 0.28
CA HIS A 124 13.97 -12.05 -0.83
C HIS A 124 15.16 -12.99 -0.55
N ARG A 125 15.47 -13.23 0.71
CA ARG A 125 16.51 -14.20 1.09
C ARG A 125 16.04 -15.63 0.84
N GLU A 126 14.79 -15.94 1.15
CA GLU A 126 14.23 -17.29 1.04
C GLU A 126 13.68 -17.61 -0.35
N TRP A 127 13.27 -16.59 -1.09
CA TRP A 127 12.64 -16.74 -2.40
C TRP A 127 13.33 -15.85 -3.44
N PRO A 128 14.62 -16.07 -3.72
CA PRO A 128 15.36 -15.22 -4.68
C PRO A 128 14.88 -15.36 -6.12
#